data_17a1a0b145219b24243c41c2d7f31e89
#
_entry.id   17a1a0b145219b24243c41c2d7f31e89
#
_cell.length_a   1.000
_cell.length_b   1.000
_cell.length_c   1.000
_cell.angle_alpha   90.00
_cell.angle_beta   90.00
_cell.angle_gamma   90.00
#
_symmetry.space_group_name_H-M   'P 1'
#
loop_
_entity.id
_entity.type
_entity.pdbx_description
1 polymer ?
#
loop_
_entity_poly.entity_id
_entity_poly.type
_entity_poly.pdbx_seq_one_letter_code
_entity_poly.pdbx_strand_id
1 'polypeptide(L)'
;MELRKIRFDETLAPGQIDFSDECLAQASPLRAAGTAEILEHSDGDVRVQGRYSVEMAFQCDRCLASAQLPVEAGFDLFYRPMSMIARAEEVEIETSETEIGFYEDGGLELDDILREQVVLALPMQRVCSAACRGICPVCGKNRNETACQCNVSSGADHWRALRDLGSLPHA
;
A
#
# COMPACT_ATOMS: atom_id res chain seq x y z
N MET A 1 2.71 35.70 12.41
CA MET A 1 1.48 35.26 11.70
C MET A 1 1.70 33.81 11.35
N GLU A 2 1.26 32.91 12.19
CA GLU A 2 1.39 31.49 11.93
C GLU A 2 0.47 31.11 10.77
N LEU A 3 1.05 30.55 9.71
CA LEU A 3 0.30 29.99 8.60
C LEU A 3 -0.36 28.71 9.11
N ARG A 4 -1.63 28.80 9.51
CA ARG A 4 -2.42 27.64 9.95
C ARG A 4 -2.78 26.69 8.81
N LYS A 5 -2.63 27.13 7.55
CA LYS A 5 -2.94 26.35 6.34
C LYS A 5 -1.89 26.59 5.27
N ILE A 6 -1.34 25.50 4.77
CA ILE A 6 -0.34 25.45 3.70
C ILE A 6 -0.96 24.73 2.49
N ARG A 7 -0.72 25.23 1.30
CA ARG A 7 -1.03 24.53 0.04
C ARG A 7 0.26 23.93 -0.50
N PHE A 8 0.17 22.72 -1.01
CA PHE A 8 1.25 22.07 -1.74
C PHE A 8 0.77 21.67 -3.14
N ASP A 9 1.69 21.72 -4.10
CA ASP A 9 1.53 21.26 -5.48
C ASP A 9 2.91 20.78 -5.92
N GLU A 10 3.17 19.51 -5.71
CA GLU A 10 4.49 18.90 -5.83
C GLU A 10 4.53 17.88 -6.95
N THR A 11 5.68 17.78 -7.58
CA THR A 11 5.95 16.77 -8.61
C THR A 11 7.27 16.09 -8.27
N LEU A 12 7.17 14.84 -7.83
CA LEU A 12 8.29 14.02 -7.38
C LEU A 12 8.74 13.10 -8.51
N ALA A 13 10.00 13.23 -8.91
CA ALA A 13 10.56 12.41 -9.98
C ALA A 13 10.74 10.94 -9.53
N PRO A 14 10.77 9.98 -10.48
CA PRO A 14 11.10 8.60 -10.17
C PRO A 14 12.42 8.47 -9.41
N GLY A 15 12.39 7.74 -8.29
CA GLY A 15 13.54 7.55 -7.41
C GLY A 15 13.68 8.57 -6.28
N GLN A 16 12.81 9.59 -6.19
CA GLN A 16 12.76 10.48 -5.02
C GLN A 16 12.08 9.82 -3.82
N ILE A 17 11.06 9.00 -4.06
CA ILE A 17 10.42 8.22 -3.02
C ILE A 17 10.94 6.78 -3.07
N ASP A 18 11.41 6.26 -1.94
CA ASP A 18 11.75 4.85 -1.75
C ASP A 18 10.52 4.08 -1.26
N PHE A 19 9.99 3.20 -2.10
CA PHE A 19 8.84 2.36 -1.75
C PHE A 19 9.22 1.11 -0.94
N SER A 20 10.51 0.90 -0.67
CA SER A 20 11.04 -0.24 0.12
C SER A 20 10.60 -1.62 -0.40
N ASP A 21 10.30 -1.72 -1.70
CA ASP A 21 9.91 -2.95 -2.40
C ASP A 21 10.68 -3.02 -3.73
N GLU A 22 11.62 -3.97 -3.85
CA GLU A 22 12.45 -4.14 -5.06
C GLU A 22 11.64 -4.44 -6.33
N CYS A 23 10.41 -4.95 -6.17
CA CYS A 23 9.51 -5.28 -7.25
C CYS A 23 8.54 -4.15 -7.60
N LEU A 24 8.65 -2.99 -6.93
CA LEU A 24 7.78 -1.84 -7.10
C LEU A 24 8.62 -0.59 -7.39
N ALA A 25 8.33 0.08 -8.47
CA ALA A 25 9.03 1.31 -8.84
C ALA A 25 8.06 2.34 -9.43
N GLN A 26 8.42 3.59 -9.29
CA GLN A 26 7.73 4.70 -9.90
C GLN A 26 8.07 4.77 -11.40
N ALA A 27 7.07 4.62 -12.27
CA ALA A 27 7.23 4.64 -13.73
C ALA A 27 7.02 6.03 -14.34
N SER A 28 6.31 6.91 -13.64
CA SER A 28 6.10 8.31 -14.03
C SER A 28 6.34 9.25 -12.85
N PRO A 29 6.51 10.57 -13.06
CA PRO A 29 6.50 11.51 -11.96
C PRO A 29 5.20 11.41 -11.15
N LEU A 30 5.33 11.36 -9.80
CA LEU A 30 4.21 11.44 -8.89
C LEU A 30 3.81 12.90 -8.76
N ARG A 31 2.56 13.21 -9.08
CA ARG A 31 2.00 14.55 -8.90
C ARG A 31 1.04 14.53 -7.74
N ALA A 32 1.20 15.47 -6.81
CA ALA A 32 0.35 15.60 -5.64
C ALA A 32 0.00 17.06 -5.39
N ALA A 33 -1.27 17.34 -5.15
CA ALA A 33 -1.73 18.67 -4.79
C ALA A 33 -2.76 18.61 -3.68
N GLY A 34 -2.67 19.54 -2.74
CA GLY A 34 -3.55 19.54 -1.59
C GLY A 34 -3.29 20.66 -0.59
N THR A 35 -3.72 20.41 0.63
CA THR A 35 -3.54 21.34 1.76
C THR A 35 -3.22 20.58 3.04
N ALA A 36 -2.35 21.17 3.85
CA ALA A 36 -2.13 20.79 5.25
C ALA A 36 -2.55 21.94 6.15
N GLU A 37 -3.31 21.67 7.20
CA GLU A 37 -3.79 22.67 8.12
C GLU A 37 -3.74 22.19 9.58
N ILE A 38 -3.31 23.07 10.47
CA ILE A 38 -3.42 22.85 11.92
C ILE A 38 -4.86 23.13 12.33
N LEU A 39 -5.50 22.18 12.99
CA LEU A 39 -6.88 22.30 13.41
C LEU A 39 -7.04 23.31 14.55
N GLU A 40 -8.10 24.10 14.49
CA GLU A 40 -8.41 25.04 15.56
C GLU A 40 -8.87 24.29 16.81
N HIS A 41 -8.49 24.80 17.98
CA HIS A 41 -8.81 24.23 19.30
C HIS A 41 -8.24 22.82 19.53
N SER A 42 -7.19 22.43 18.79
CA SER A 42 -6.42 21.23 19.03
C SER A 42 -5.01 21.59 19.51
N ASP A 43 -4.38 20.69 20.24
CA ASP A 43 -3.01 20.84 20.74
C ASP A 43 -1.97 20.41 19.66
N GLY A 44 -2.22 20.81 18.38
CA GLY A 44 -1.33 20.51 17.27
C GLY A 44 -1.83 19.44 16.31
N ASP A 45 -3.11 19.06 16.36
CA ASP A 45 -3.66 18.14 15.36
C ASP A 45 -3.57 18.75 13.96
N VAL A 46 -3.08 17.99 12.99
CA VAL A 46 -2.89 18.40 11.60
C VAL A 46 -3.79 17.57 10.71
N ARG A 47 -4.51 18.24 9.81
CA ARG A 47 -5.25 17.59 8.73
C ARG A 47 -4.51 17.79 7.42
N VAL A 48 -4.25 16.70 6.72
CA VAL A 48 -3.63 16.71 5.39
C VAL A 48 -4.60 16.10 4.39
N GLN A 49 -5.02 16.89 3.41
CA GLN A 49 -5.95 16.44 2.38
C GLN A 49 -5.44 16.80 1.00
N GLY A 50 -5.65 15.90 0.04
CA GLY A 50 -5.18 16.12 -1.32
C GLY A 50 -5.56 15.01 -2.29
N ARG A 51 -4.94 15.09 -3.45
CA ARG A 51 -5.01 14.08 -4.51
C ARG A 51 -3.63 13.85 -5.06
N TYR A 52 -3.40 12.64 -5.51
CA TYR A 52 -2.17 12.28 -6.21
C TYR A 52 -2.45 11.39 -7.41
N SER A 53 -1.49 11.40 -8.35
CA SER A 53 -1.49 10.50 -9.51
C SER A 53 -0.08 10.08 -9.84
N VAL A 54 0.11 8.79 -10.15
CA VAL A 54 1.39 8.20 -10.51
C VAL A 54 1.17 6.92 -11.32
N GLU A 55 2.07 6.58 -12.24
CA GLU A 55 2.18 5.23 -12.79
C GLU A 55 3.20 4.43 -12.00
N MET A 56 2.78 3.26 -11.49
CA MET A 56 3.65 2.34 -10.76
C MET A 56 4.01 1.16 -11.65
N ALA A 57 5.30 0.88 -11.78
CA ALA A 57 5.82 -0.33 -12.39
C ALA A 57 5.96 -1.42 -11.31
N PHE A 58 5.55 -2.63 -11.63
CA PHE A 58 5.62 -3.76 -10.72
C PHE A 58 5.92 -5.07 -11.47
N GLN A 59 6.36 -6.08 -10.74
CA GLN A 59 6.46 -7.44 -11.23
C GLN A 59 5.15 -8.18 -10.96
N CYS A 60 4.58 -8.81 -11.99
CA CYS A 60 3.32 -9.55 -11.86
C CYS A 60 3.48 -10.76 -10.92
N ASP A 61 2.64 -10.86 -9.89
CA ASP A 61 2.69 -11.94 -8.89
C ASP A 61 2.41 -13.34 -9.47
N ARG A 62 1.85 -13.42 -10.69
CA ARG A 62 1.54 -14.70 -11.34
C ARG A 62 2.54 -15.13 -12.39
N CYS A 63 3.00 -14.22 -13.23
CA CYS A 63 3.84 -14.58 -14.38
C CYS A 63 5.24 -13.94 -14.35
N LEU A 64 5.53 -13.12 -13.34
CA LEU A 64 6.79 -12.42 -13.11
C LEU A 64 7.17 -11.43 -14.22
N ALA A 65 6.28 -11.17 -15.18
CA ALA A 65 6.50 -10.16 -16.20
C ALA A 65 6.32 -8.76 -15.60
N SER A 66 7.08 -7.79 -16.09
CA SER A 66 6.90 -6.38 -15.74
C SER A 66 5.57 -5.86 -16.26
N ALA A 67 4.87 -5.08 -15.45
CA ALA A 67 3.62 -4.43 -15.81
C ALA A 67 3.54 -3.05 -15.14
N GLN A 68 2.59 -2.22 -15.58
CA GLN A 68 2.35 -0.90 -15.02
C GLN A 68 0.89 -0.75 -14.65
N LEU A 69 0.64 0.06 -13.61
CA LEU A 69 -0.69 0.37 -13.12
C LEU A 69 -0.77 1.87 -12.83
N PRO A 70 -1.74 2.60 -13.40
CA PRO A 70 -2.03 3.96 -12.99
C PRO A 70 -2.70 3.94 -11.61
N VAL A 71 -2.20 4.77 -10.71
CA VAL A 71 -2.72 4.96 -9.36
C VAL A 71 -3.14 6.41 -9.23
N GLU A 72 -4.43 6.63 -9.00
CA GLU A 72 -5.01 7.96 -8.75
C GLU A 72 -5.94 7.85 -7.56
N ALA A 73 -5.70 8.64 -6.53
CA ALA A 73 -6.54 8.66 -5.35
C ALA A 73 -6.55 10.02 -4.67
N GLY A 74 -7.58 10.22 -3.84
CA GLY A 74 -7.64 11.31 -2.87
C GLY A 74 -7.39 10.76 -1.48
N PHE A 75 -6.89 11.62 -0.61
CA PHE A 75 -6.68 11.31 0.80
C PHE A 75 -7.13 12.47 1.68
N ASP A 76 -7.52 12.14 2.90
CA ASP A 76 -7.91 13.05 3.96
C ASP A 76 -7.50 12.43 5.29
N LEU A 77 -6.38 12.88 5.82
CA LEU A 77 -5.67 12.25 6.92
C LEU A 77 -5.58 13.19 8.10
N PHE A 78 -5.66 12.63 9.29
CA PHE A 78 -5.52 13.35 10.55
C PHE A 78 -4.31 12.84 11.29
N TYR A 79 -3.49 13.76 11.80
CA TYR A 79 -2.28 13.45 12.56
C TYR A 79 -2.29 14.19 13.88
N ARG A 80 -1.86 13.52 14.95
CA ARG A 80 -1.72 14.05 16.30
C ARG A 80 -0.28 14.00 16.76
N PRO A 81 0.22 15.01 17.49
CA PRO A 81 1.57 14.95 18.05
C PRO A 81 1.74 13.76 18.98
N MET A 82 2.84 13.01 18.84
CA MET A 82 3.16 11.87 19.72
C MET A 82 3.26 12.28 21.20
N SER A 83 3.63 13.53 21.48
CA SER A 83 3.70 14.10 22.84
C SER A 83 2.35 14.15 23.56
N MET A 84 1.25 14.09 22.81
CA MET A 84 -0.12 14.11 23.35
C MET A 84 -0.62 12.72 23.79
N ILE A 85 0.10 11.65 23.43
CA ILE A 85 -0.22 10.31 23.89
C ILE A 85 0.17 10.22 25.38
N ALA A 86 -0.81 9.89 26.21
CA ALA A 86 -0.54 9.63 27.62
C ALA A 86 0.51 8.53 27.75
N ARG A 87 1.56 8.76 28.57
CA ARG A 87 2.63 7.78 28.85
C ARG A 87 2.14 6.67 29.79
N ALA A 88 0.93 6.19 29.64
CA ALA A 88 0.39 5.04 30.34
C ALA A 88 0.82 3.75 29.64
N GLU A 89 1.08 2.69 30.39
CA GLU A 89 1.47 1.37 29.84
C GLU A 89 0.39 0.79 28.93
N GLU A 90 -0.88 1.16 29.18
CA GLU A 90 -2.04 0.81 28.33
C GLU A 90 -2.94 2.03 28.17
N VAL A 91 -3.28 2.36 26.94
CA VAL A 91 -4.22 3.41 26.58
C VAL A 91 -5.38 2.78 25.81
N GLU A 92 -6.60 2.93 26.33
CA GLU A 92 -7.80 2.53 25.60
C GLU A 92 -8.02 3.51 24.44
N ILE A 93 -7.97 2.99 23.20
CA ILE A 93 -8.18 3.77 21.97
C ILE A 93 -9.63 3.60 21.56
N GLU A 94 -10.35 4.70 21.43
CA GLU A 94 -11.71 4.67 20.88
C GLU A 94 -11.66 4.33 19.37
N THR A 95 -12.71 3.68 18.87
CA THR A 95 -12.81 3.28 17.45
C THR A 95 -12.65 4.47 16.49
N SER A 96 -13.06 5.67 16.91
CA SER A 96 -12.89 6.91 16.16
C SER A 96 -11.43 7.39 16.05
N GLU A 97 -10.54 6.93 16.93
CA GLU A 97 -9.13 7.31 16.97
C GLU A 97 -8.22 6.35 16.17
N THR A 98 -8.76 5.24 15.66
CA THR A 98 -7.99 4.25 14.88
C THR A 98 -7.53 4.77 13.52
N GLU A 99 -8.12 5.86 13.03
CA GLU A 99 -7.78 6.49 11.75
C GLU A 99 -6.85 7.70 11.91
N ILE A 100 -6.36 7.97 13.14
CA ILE A 100 -5.46 9.09 13.43
C ILE A 100 -4.02 8.60 13.36
N GLY A 101 -3.22 9.19 12.49
CA GLY A 101 -1.77 9.02 12.48
C GLY A 101 -1.10 9.84 13.58
N PHE A 102 0.14 9.50 13.89
CA PHE A 102 0.94 10.25 14.88
C PHE A 102 2.18 10.82 14.22
N TYR A 103 2.64 11.96 14.70
CA TYR A 103 3.86 12.57 14.23
C TYR A 103 4.74 13.02 15.41
N GLU A 104 6.06 13.05 15.18
CA GLU A 104 7.05 13.51 16.15
C GLU A 104 7.31 15.02 16.01
N ASP A 105 8.07 15.61 16.94
CA ASP A 105 8.34 17.05 17.03
C ASP A 105 9.04 17.66 15.79
N GLY A 106 9.52 16.83 14.87
CA GLY A 106 10.09 17.25 13.57
C GLY A 106 9.06 17.69 12.53
N GLY A 107 7.78 17.33 12.71
CA GLY A 107 6.70 17.61 11.76
C GLY A 107 6.33 16.39 10.89
N LEU A 108 5.63 16.65 9.78
CA LEU A 108 5.16 15.66 8.82
C LEU A 108 5.94 15.79 7.51
N GLU A 109 6.50 14.68 7.05
CA GLU A 109 7.14 14.59 5.74
C GLU A 109 6.10 14.21 4.68
N LEU A 110 5.92 15.07 3.66
CA LEU A 110 4.94 14.84 2.61
C LEU A 110 5.27 13.58 1.79
N ASP A 111 6.55 13.30 1.57
CA ASP A 111 7.03 12.14 0.83
C ASP A 111 6.64 10.82 1.51
N ASP A 112 6.69 10.78 2.84
CA ASP A 112 6.27 9.62 3.62
C ASP A 112 4.76 9.40 3.54
N ILE A 113 3.98 10.48 3.64
CA ILE A 113 2.53 10.42 3.48
C ILE A 113 2.16 9.90 2.08
N LEU A 114 2.78 10.45 1.04
CA LEU A 114 2.50 10.04 -0.34
C LEU A 114 2.93 8.60 -0.60
N ARG A 115 4.08 8.17 -0.07
CA ARG A 115 4.53 6.78 -0.13
C ARG A 115 3.49 5.83 0.44
N GLU A 116 3.03 6.11 1.65
CA GLU A 116 2.03 5.29 2.34
C GLU A 116 0.71 5.23 1.54
N GLN A 117 0.22 6.37 1.08
CA GLN A 117 -1.02 6.43 0.31
C GLN A 117 -0.94 5.69 -1.02
N VAL A 118 0.19 5.77 -1.73
CA VAL A 118 0.41 5.01 -2.97
C VAL A 118 0.41 3.51 -2.68
N VAL A 119 1.13 3.06 -1.64
CA VAL A 119 1.20 1.64 -1.28
C VAL A 119 -0.17 1.10 -0.89
N LEU A 120 -0.94 1.85 -0.11
CA LEU A 120 -2.31 1.47 0.31
C LEU A 120 -3.30 1.41 -0.86
N ALA A 121 -3.11 2.21 -1.90
CA ALA A 121 -3.96 2.20 -3.09
C ALA A 121 -3.65 1.06 -4.06
N LEU A 122 -2.51 0.39 -3.92
CA LEU A 122 -2.15 -0.75 -4.76
C LEU A 122 -3.00 -1.97 -4.40
N PRO A 123 -3.41 -2.78 -5.41
CA PRO A 123 -4.10 -4.03 -5.13
C PRO A 123 -3.19 -4.99 -4.39
N MET A 124 -3.74 -5.75 -3.42
CA MET A 124 -3.00 -6.78 -2.67
C MET A 124 -2.36 -7.84 -3.59
N GLN A 125 -2.96 -8.13 -4.73
CA GLN A 125 -2.39 -8.99 -5.76
C GLN A 125 -2.16 -8.16 -7.03
N ARG A 126 -0.90 -7.94 -7.37
CA ARG A 126 -0.48 -7.19 -8.56
C ARG A 126 -0.37 -8.12 -9.75
N VAL A 127 -1.32 -8.06 -10.67
CA VAL A 127 -1.35 -8.91 -11.86
C VAL A 127 -1.33 -8.07 -13.13
N CYS A 128 -0.57 -8.52 -14.14
CA CYS A 128 -0.47 -7.81 -15.44
C CYS A 128 -1.81 -7.77 -16.20
N SER A 129 -2.70 -8.73 -15.95
CA SER A 129 -4.07 -8.73 -16.45
C SER A 129 -4.93 -9.71 -15.63
N ALA A 130 -6.25 -9.50 -15.64
CA ALA A 130 -7.20 -10.41 -14.98
C ALA A 130 -7.13 -11.84 -15.56
N ALA A 131 -6.80 -11.96 -16.87
CA ALA A 131 -6.66 -13.24 -17.57
C ALA A 131 -5.25 -13.85 -17.49
N CYS A 132 -4.36 -13.31 -16.64
CA CYS A 132 -3.00 -13.80 -16.51
C CYS A 132 -2.97 -15.29 -16.10
N ARG A 133 -2.34 -16.13 -16.93
CA ARG A 133 -2.23 -17.58 -16.71
C ARG A 133 -1.05 -17.99 -15.85
N GLY A 134 -0.22 -17.01 -15.46
CA GLY A 134 0.94 -17.23 -14.61
C GLY A 134 2.07 -18.03 -15.24
N ILE A 135 2.99 -18.48 -14.39
CA ILE A 135 4.07 -19.41 -14.77
C ILE A 135 3.61 -20.86 -14.63
N CYS A 136 4.20 -21.74 -15.40
CA CYS A 136 3.99 -23.19 -15.26
C CYS A 136 4.73 -23.69 -14.02
N PRO A 137 4.09 -24.35 -13.05
CA PRO A 137 4.74 -24.83 -11.83
C PRO A 137 5.73 -25.98 -12.08
N VAL A 138 5.71 -26.58 -13.28
CA VAL A 138 6.60 -27.70 -13.63
C VAL A 138 7.86 -27.23 -14.37
N CYS A 139 7.70 -26.37 -15.38
CA CYS A 139 8.80 -25.93 -16.24
C CYS A 139 9.16 -24.46 -16.12
N GLY A 140 8.46 -23.66 -15.29
CA GLY A 140 8.72 -22.24 -15.07
C GLY A 140 8.39 -21.30 -16.25
N LYS A 141 7.87 -21.83 -17.37
CA LYS A 141 7.55 -21.00 -18.54
C LYS A 141 6.35 -20.11 -18.28
N ASN A 142 6.40 -18.88 -18.78
CA ASN A 142 5.25 -17.97 -18.78
C ASN A 142 4.15 -18.49 -19.72
N ARG A 143 3.01 -18.87 -19.13
CA ARG A 143 1.88 -19.46 -19.86
C ARG A 143 1.08 -18.44 -20.67
N ASN A 144 1.36 -17.17 -20.52
CA ASN A 144 0.76 -16.13 -21.37
C ASN A 144 1.45 -16.06 -22.74
N GLU A 145 2.76 -16.39 -22.80
CA GLU A 145 3.59 -16.30 -24.00
C GLU A 145 3.71 -17.67 -24.71
N THR A 146 3.85 -18.73 -23.93
CA THR A 146 4.14 -20.07 -24.47
C THR A 146 3.23 -21.12 -23.86
N ALA A 147 2.51 -21.86 -24.70
CA ALA A 147 1.81 -23.06 -24.25
C ALA A 147 2.83 -24.15 -23.90
N CYS A 148 2.70 -24.74 -22.72
CA CYS A 148 3.48 -25.95 -22.35
C CYS A 148 2.57 -27.16 -22.24
N GLN A 149 3.10 -28.35 -22.52
CA GLN A 149 2.38 -29.64 -22.41
C GLN A 149 2.65 -30.33 -21.07
N CYS A 150 3.13 -29.61 -20.07
CA CYS A 150 3.38 -30.16 -18.75
C CYS A 150 2.08 -30.60 -18.10
N ASN A 151 2.05 -31.84 -17.64
CA ASN A 151 0.94 -32.37 -16.85
C ASN A 151 1.10 -31.85 -15.41
N VAL A 152 0.28 -30.86 -15.05
CA VAL A 152 0.20 -30.36 -13.66
C VAL A 152 -0.63 -31.36 -12.90
N SER A 153 0.00 -32.39 -12.30
CA SER A 153 -0.67 -33.19 -11.29
C SER A 153 -1.11 -32.24 -10.18
N SER A 154 -2.40 -32.12 -9.97
CA SER A 154 -2.94 -31.31 -8.89
C SER A 154 -2.26 -31.75 -7.59
N GLY A 155 -1.58 -30.82 -6.89
CA GLY A 155 -0.87 -31.11 -5.63
C GLY A 155 -1.76 -31.54 -4.46
N ALA A 156 -2.90 -32.16 -4.79
CA ALA A 156 -3.88 -32.67 -3.85
C ALA A 156 -3.34 -33.77 -2.93
N ASP A 157 -2.23 -34.44 -3.31
CA ASP A 157 -1.68 -35.55 -2.52
C ASP A 157 -0.92 -35.06 -1.27
N HIS A 158 -0.27 -33.91 -1.32
CA HIS A 158 0.45 -33.40 -0.15
C HIS A 158 -0.47 -32.98 1.01
N TRP A 159 -1.70 -32.62 0.69
CA TRP A 159 -2.71 -32.19 1.67
C TRP A 159 -3.73 -33.26 2.03
N ARG A 160 -3.53 -34.51 1.56
CA ARG A 160 -4.43 -35.60 1.80
C ARG A 160 -4.65 -35.86 3.29
N ALA A 161 -3.58 -35.78 4.09
CA ALA A 161 -3.68 -35.95 5.54
C ALA A 161 -4.55 -34.88 6.23
N LEU A 162 -4.62 -33.66 5.69
CA LEU A 162 -5.49 -32.60 6.24
C LEU A 162 -6.96 -32.80 5.89
N ARG A 163 -7.27 -33.49 4.81
CA ARG A 163 -8.64 -33.81 4.42
C ARG A 163 -9.28 -34.78 5.42
N ASP A 164 -8.48 -35.69 5.99
CA ASP A 164 -8.93 -36.67 6.96
C ASP A 164 -9.22 -36.05 8.33
N LEU A 165 -8.58 -34.87 8.65
CA LEU A 165 -8.86 -34.08 9.86
C LEU A 165 -10.24 -33.42 9.88
N GLY A 166 -10.79 -33.08 8.70
CA GLY A 166 -12.15 -32.52 8.57
C GLY A 166 -13.28 -33.51 8.84
N SER A 167 -12.99 -34.81 8.93
CA SER A 167 -13.94 -35.88 9.21
C SER A 167 -13.96 -36.29 10.69
N LEU A 168 -13.15 -35.67 11.56
CA LEU A 168 -13.18 -35.96 12.99
C LEU A 168 -14.44 -35.34 13.61
N PRO A 169 -15.23 -36.11 14.38
CA PRO A 169 -16.38 -35.57 15.07
C PRO A 169 -15.92 -34.51 16.11
N HIS A 170 -16.54 -33.34 16.06
CA HIS A 170 -16.36 -32.33 17.09
C HIS A 170 -16.86 -32.88 18.41
N ALA A 171 -15.95 -33.05 19.40
CA ALA A 171 -16.28 -33.41 20.76
C ALA A 171 -16.85 -32.20 21.51
#